data_990b5372b56e2b86dcc4b528da5b0110
#
_entry.id   990b5372b56e2b86dcc4b528da5b0110
#
_cell.length_a   1.000
_cell.length_b   1.000
_cell.length_c   1.000
_cell.angle_alpha   90.00
_cell.angle_beta   90.00
_cell.angle_gamma   90.00
#
_symmetry.space_group_name_H-M   'P 1'
#
loop_
_entity.id
_entity.type
_entity.pdbx_description
1 polymer ?
#
loop_
_entity_poly.entity_id
_entity_poly.type
_entity_poly.pdbx_seq_one_letter_code
_entity_poly.pdbx_strand_id
1 'polypeptide(L)'
;ETIERRSLTLPKNISLHRDGSVILGVTAKDMQEPNFYKNLGCDVQLGKPKLKISSTDCIVVKEFSNSNMGTILKNLLEVGITTFSQCEFKGVPIHTLQEAREYYSQWEQNNRFSINPLPQESTYLMIQDETENEWKILETVKPDVIFLAPTQDRLHYSRSFFNWLHKKGITTPVILSFTYLVPKEDLIIQAAAECGALLCDGLGDGIWIQAQEDINFIRNLSFSILQAARMRTSKTDFISCPSCGRTLFDLQEVSKRIRLRTSHLPGVKIAIMGCIVNGPGEMADADFGYVGSKPGMIDLYVGKECVEKDITFEQADDRLVELIKKHGRWVEPEVTNEISVGI
;
A
#
# COMPACT_ATOMS: atom_id res chain seq x y z
N GLU A 1 -16.85 -10.41 6.97
CA GLU A 1 -16.25 -11.50 6.18
C GLU A 1 -14.77 -11.26 6.07
N THR A 2 -13.96 -12.26 6.36
CA THR A 2 -12.51 -12.24 6.13
C THR A 2 -12.23 -12.70 4.71
N ILE A 3 -11.47 -11.91 3.96
CA ILE A 3 -11.01 -12.29 2.63
C ILE A 3 -10.01 -13.44 2.79
N GLU A 4 -10.30 -14.59 2.15
CA GLU A 4 -9.36 -15.70 2.13
C GLU A 4 -8.24 -15.40 1.12
N ARG A 5 -7.01 -15.30 1.61
CA ARG A 5 -5.85 -15.00 0.78
C ARG A 5 -5.11 -16.27 0.40
N ARG A 6 -4.47 -16.24 -0.77
CA ARG A 6 -3.61 -17.32 -1.22
C ARG A 6 -2.43 -17.54 -0.26
N SER A 7 -1.96 -18.77 -0.17
CA SER A 7 -0.71 -19.08 0.53
C SER A 7 0.47 -18.39 -0.14
N LEU A 8 1.36 -17.83 0.66
CA LEU A 8 2.48 -17.00 0.23
C LEU A 8 3.78 -17.49 0.86
N THR A 9 4.83 -17.61 0.04
CA THR A 9 6.20 -17.86 0.52
C THR A 9 7.03 -16.61 0.32
N LEU A 10 7.27 -15.86 1.39
CA LEU A 10 8.09 -14.65 1.31
C LEU A 10 9.55 -15.01 1.10
N PRO A 11 10.23 -14.38 0.15
CA PRO A 11 11.65 -14.55 -0.07
C PRO A 11 12.46 -13.96 1.09
N LYS A 12 13.62 -14.56 1.40
CA LYS A 12 14.44 -14.16 2.56
C LYS A 12 15.22 -12.86 2.32
N ASN A 13 15.48 -12.53 1.07
CA ASN A 13 16.41 -11.45 0.70
C ASN A 13 15.70 -10.15 0.29
N ILE A 14 14.37 -10.07 0.45
CA ILE A 14 13.56 -8.94 0.02
C ILE A 14 12.60 -8.56 1.14
N SER A 15 12.51 -7.27 1.41
CA SER A 15 11.57 -6.71 2.40
C SER A 15 10.18 -6.55 1.80
N LEU A 16 9.46 -7.65 1.56
CA LEU A 16 8.05 -7.59 1.22
C LEU A 16 7.18 -7.63 2.49
N HIS A 17 6.12 -6.82 2.50
CA HIS A 17 5.18 -6.80 3.59
C HIS A 17 4.10 -7.88 3.39
N ARG A 18 3.89 -8.73 4.41
CA ARG A 18 2.92 -9.85 4.34
C ARG A 18 1.49 -9.42 4.02
N ASP A 19 1.10 -8.20 4.40
CA ASP A 19 -0.25 -7.66 4.21
C ASP A 19 -0.33 -6.72 2.99
N GLY A 20 0.58 -6.89 2.04
CA GLY A 20 0.65 -6.12 0.80
C GLY A 20 1.76 -5.09 0.78
N SER A 21 2.63 -5.22 -0.21
CA SER A 21 3.77 -4.32 -0.42
C SER A 21 3.42 -3.14 -1.32
N VAL A 22 3.99 -1.99 -1.03
CA VAL A 22 3.94 -0.80 -1.90
C VAL A 22 5.29 -0.64 -2.56
N ILE A 23 5.29 -0.64 -3.90
CA ILE A 23 6.47 -0.47 -4.74
C ILE A 23 6.35 0.82 -5.53
N LEU A 24 7.42 1.61 -5.60
CA LEU A 24 7.47 2.87 -6.33
C LEU A 24 8.51 2.83 -7.44
N GLY A 25 8.13 3.22 -8.66
CA GLY A 25 9.10 3.50 -9.72
C GLY A 25 9.73 4.86 -9.47
N VAL A 26 11.04 4.93 -9.46
CA VAL A 26 11.80 6.18 -9.24
C VAL A 26 12.76 6.44 -10.39
N THR A 27 12.90 7.72 -10.75
CA THR A 27 13.84 8.20 -11.76
C THR A 27 15.05 8.85 -11.10
N ALA A 28 16.08 9.13 -11.89
CA ALA A 28 17.23 9.91 -11.46
C ALA A 28 16.84 11.31 -10.96
N LYS A 29 15.79 11.91 -11.57
CA LYS A 29 15.25 13.22 -11.17
C LYS A 29 14.61 13.15 -9.79
N ASP A 30 13.79 12.14 -9.53
CA ASP A 30 13.14 11.97 -8.22
C ASP A 30 14.17 11.85 -7.10
N MET A 31 15.26 11.09 -7.32
CA MET A 31 16.32 10.89 -6.33
C MET A 31 17.14 12.15 -6.03
N GLN A 32 17.12 13.15 -6.91
CA GLN A 32 17.79 14.43 -6.71
C GLN A 32 16.94 15.44 -5.94
N GLU A 33 15.66 15.15 -5.74
CA GLU A 33 14.76 16.04 -4.99
C GLU A 33 15.14 16.09 -3.51
N PRO A 34 15.17 17.30 -2.89
CA PRO A 34 15.50 17.45 -1.47
C PRO A 34 14.62 16.64 -0.53
N ASN A 35 13.37 16.40 -0.94
CA ASN A 35 12.36 15.67 -0.16
C ASN A 35 12.22 14.20 -0.56
N PHE A 36 13.17 13.64 -1.32
CA PHE A 36 13.06 12.28 -1.86
C PHE A 36 12.69 11.24 -0.80
N TYR A 37 13.40 11.19 0.34
CA TYR A 37 13.07 10.24 1.40
C TYR A 37 11.67 10.45 2.00
N LYS A 38 11.24 11.71 2.14
CA LYS A 38 9.87 12.04 2.59
C LYS A 38 8.83 11.58 1.58
N ASN A 39 9.12 11.75 0.28
CA ASN A 39 8.25 11.29 -0.80
C ASN A 39 8.10 9.77 -0.81
N LEU A 40 9.12 9.02 -0.37
CA LEU A 40 9.04 7.58 -0.10
C LEU A 40 8.28 7.24 1.20
N GLY A 41 7.85 8.23 1.98
CA GLY A 41 7.18 8.06 3.26
C GLY A 41 8.11 7.84 4.44
N CYS A 42 9.40 8.01 4.27
CA CYS A 42 10.37 7.92 5.36
C CYS A 42 10.43 9.22 6.15
N ASP A 43 10.73 9.11 7.44
CA ASP A 43 11.26 10.24 8.21
C ASP A 43 12.74 10.45 7.86
N VAL A 44 13.30 11.63 8.21
CA VAL A 44 14.71 11.95 7.96
C VAL A 44 15.37 12.33 9.28
N GLN A 45 16.31 11.53 9.74
CA GLN A 45 17.09 11.80 10.94
C GLN A 45 18.59 11.87 10.57
N LEU A 46 19.23 12.98 10.87
CA LEU A 46 20.64 13.24 10.53
C LEU A 46 20.97 12.96 9.05
N GLY A 47 20.06 13.32 8.14
CA GLY A 47 20.22 13.13 6.69
C GLY A 47 20.02 11.70 6.19
N LYS A 48 19.65 10.75 7.06
CA LYS A 48 19.35 9.35 6.70
C LYS A 48 17.85 9.07 6.79
N PRO A 49 17.31 8.18 5.93
CA PRO A 49 15.92 7.76 6.01
C PRO A 49 15.68 6.89 7.25
N LYS A 50 14.48 7.00 7.82
CA LYS A 50 13.95 6.13 8.86
C LYS A 50 12.57 5.66 8.45
N LEU A 51 12.31 4.36 8.53
CA LEU A 51 11.04 3.76 8.12
C LEU A 51 9.89 4.19 9.04
N LYS A 52 8.72 4.36 8.43
CA LYS A 52 7.41 4.49 9.07
C LYS A 52 6.46 3.42 8.53
N ILE A 53 5.30 3.28 9.14
CA ILE A 53 4.24 2.37 8.66
C ILE A 53 3.81 2.70 7.22
N SER A 54 3.87 3.98 6.84
CA SER A 54 3.52 4.48 5.49
C SER A 54 4.72 4.61 4.55
N SER A 55 5.90 4.08 4.91
CA SER A 55 7.05 4.04 3.99
C SER A 55 6.83 2.97 2.93
N THR A 56 7.30 3.25 1.70
CA THR A 56 7.36 2.22 0.64
C THR A 56 8.24 1.06 1.07
N ASP A 57 7.91 -0.14 0.63
CA ASP A 57 8.70 -1.34 0.96
C ASP A 57 9.85 -1.55 -0.03
N CYS A 58 9.60 -1.21 -1.30
CA CYS A 58 10.58 -1.38 -2.36
C CYS A 58 10.53 -0.21 -3.34
N ILE A 59 11.63 0.00 -4.06
CA ILE A 59 11.68 0.90 -5.21
C ILE A 59 12.16 0.17 -6.45
N VAL A 60 11.72 0.63 -7.62
CA VAL A 60 12.22 0.22 -8.93
C VAL A 60 12.92 1.42 -9.57
N VAL A 61 14.22 1.31 -9.76
CA VAL A 61 15.05 2.33 -10.43
C VAL A 61 14.88 2.19 -11.93
N LYS A 62 14.28 3.18 -12.58
CA LYS A 62 14.05 3.19 -14.03
C LYS A 62 15.27 3.68 -14.81
N GLU A 63 16.01 4.62 -14.25
CA GLU A 63 17.17 5.26 -14.88
C GLU A 63 18.26 5.52 -13.85
N PHE A 64 19.52 5.34 -14.25
CA PHE A 64 20.67 5.64 -13.40
C PHE A 64 21.61 6.65 -14.09
N SER A 65 21.98 7.72 -13.42
CA SER A 65 22.71 8.82 -14.08
C SER A 65 23.97 9.32 -13.38
N ASN A 66 24.20 9.07 -12.09
CA ASN A 66 25.41 9.60 -11.41
C ASN A 66 25.82 8.90 -10.11
N SER A 67 27.02 9.25 -9.56
CA SER A 67 27.62 8.66 -8.36
C SER A 67 26.84 8.93 -7.06
N ASN A 68 26.10 10.04 -6.95
CA ASN A 68 25.31 10.36 -5.75
C ASN A 68 24.17 9.37 -5.52
N MET A 69 23.60 8.80 -6.57
CA MET A 69 22.55 7.79 -6.46
C MET A 69 23.03 6.56 -5.69
N GLY A 70 24.29 6.16 -5.82
CA GLY A 70 24.85 5.03 -5.07
C GLY A 70 24.73 5.19 -3.55
N THR A 71 24.98 6.39 -3.04
CA THR A 71 24.82 6.68 -1.60
C THR A 71 23.37 6.63 -1.16
N ILE A 72 22.45 7.18 -1.96
CA ILE A 72 21.01 7.15 -1.68
C ILE A 72 20.50 5.71 -1.62
N LEU A 73 20.85 4.88 -2.62
CA LEU A 73 20.47 3.48 -2.69
C LEU A 73 21.03 2.66 -1.52
N LYS A 74 22.28 2.93 -1.13
CA LYS A 74 22.89 2.31 0.05
C LYS A 74 22.11 2.65 1.32
N ASN A 75 21.77 3.92 1.53
CA ASN A 75 20.98 4.37 2.69
C ASN A 75 19.60 3.71 2.73
N LEU A 76 18.95 3.53 1.58
CA LEU A 76 17.66 2.84 1.49
C LEU A 76 17.78 1.36 1.84
N LEU A 77 18.83 0.69 1.34
CA LEU A 77 19.07 -0.71 1.66
C LEU A 77 19.38 -0.92 3.15
N GLU A 78 20.16 -0.01 3.77
CA GLU A 78 20.45 -0.06 5.22
C GLU A 78 19.20 0.00 6.09
N VAL A 79 18.13 0.68 5.64
CA VAL A 79 16.85 0.74 6.37
C VAL A 79 15.84 -0.32 5.93
N GLY A 80 16.19 -1.18 4.98
CA GLY A 80 15.36 -2.29 4.55
C GLY A 80 14.46 -2.02 3.35
N ILE A 81 14.65 -0.90 2.62
CA ILE A 81 13.96 -0.67 1.34
C ILE A 81 14.72 -1.39 0.23
N THR A 82 14.12 -2.43 -0.33
CA THR A 82 14.73 -3.20 -1.42
C THR A 82 14.70 -2.41 -2.73
N THR A 83 15.81 -2.46 -3.47
CA THR A 83 15.94 -1.78 -4.76
C THR A 83 15.99 -2.78 -5.89
N PHE A 84 14.99 -2.71 -6.77
CA PHE A 84 14.97 -3.40 -8.07
C PHE A 84 15.50 -2.47 -9.15
N SER A 85 15.96 -3.03 -10.26
CA SER A 85 16.46 -2.26 -11.41
C SER A 85 15.79 -2.72 -12.70
N GLN A 86 15.38 -1.78 -13.52
CA GLN A 86 15.01 -1.97 -14.93
C GLN A 86 16.11 -1.53 -15.90
N CYS A 87 17.27 -1.14 -15.38
CA CYS A 87 18.42 -0.70 -16.18
C CYS A 87 19.68 -1.52 -15.80
N GLU A 88 20.72 -1.49 -16.65
CA GLU A 88 22.00 -2.19 -16.45
C GLU A 88 22.81 -1.66 -15.25
N PHE A 89 22.18 -1.52 -14.10
CA PHE A 89 22.86 -1.04 -12.90
C PHE A 89 22.89 -2.14 -11.82
N LYS A 90 23.80 -2.00 -10.83
CA LYS A 90 24.00 -2.89 -9.65
C LYS A 90 22.78 -2.98 -8.71
N GLY A 91 21.60 -3.13 -9.25
CA GLY A 91 20.38 -3.55 -8.57
C GLY A 91 20.06 -4.97 -9.00
N VAL A 92 19.05 -5.58 -8.40
CA VAL A 92 18.57 -6.88 -8.85
C VAL A 92 17.66 -6.69 -10.05
N PRO A 93 17.99 -7.20 -11.24
CA PRO A 93 17.26 -6.94 -12.46
C PRO A 93 15.88 -7.62 -12.42
N ILE A 94 14.87 -6.95 -12.96
CA ILE A 94 13.58 -7.55 -13.29
C ILE A 94 13.69 -8.04 -14.73
N HIS A 95 13.66 -9.35 -14.92
CA HIS A 95 13.73 -9.98 -16.24
C HIS A 95 12.33 -10.14 -16.84
N THR A 96 12.26 -10.01 -18.16
CA THR A 96 11.06 -10.46 -18.91
C THR A 96 11.02 -11.99 -18.98
N LEU A 97 9.85 -12.54 -19.27
CA LEU A 97 9.72 -13.98 -19.45
C LEU A 97 10.52 -14.48 -20.66
N GLN A 98 10.64 -13.66 -21.71
CA GLN A 98 11.45 -13.97 -22.88
C GLN A 98 12.95 -14.04 -22.53
N GLU A 99 13.49 -13.06 -21.79
CA GLU A 99 14.90 -13.07 -21.33
C GLU A 99 15.17 -14.30 -20.47
N ALA A 100 14.26 -14.66 -19.58
CA ALA A 100 14.40 -15.87 -18.77
C ALA A 100 14.45 -17.14 -19.63
N ARG A 101 13.66 -17.23 -20.69
CA ARG A 101 13.65 -18.37 -21.62
C ARG A 101 14.95 -18.46 -22.44
N GLU A 102 15.40 -17.35 -22.98
CA GLU A 102 16.64 -17.29 -23.76
C GLU A 102 17.82 -17.72 -22.89
N TYR A 103 17.86 -17.26 -21.65
CA TYR A 103 18.86 -17.64 -20.68
C TYR A 103 18.87 -19.14 -20.36
N TYR A 104 17.68 -19.72 -20.14
CA TYR A 104 17.52 -21.14 -19.88
C TYR A 104 17.86 -22.01 -21.11
N SER A 105 17.45 -21.61 -22.31
CA SER A 105 17.77 -22.33 -23.52
C SER A 105 19.27 -22.36 -23.83
N GLN A 106 19.97 -21.27 -23.59
CA GLN A 106 21.42 -21.20 -23.69
C GLN A 106 22.12 -22.07 -22.63
N TRP A 107 21.57 -22.12 -21.43
CA TRP A 107 22.11 -22.98 -20.37
C TRP A 107 21.94 -24.47 -20.68
N GLU A 108 20.78 -24.90 -21.16
CA GLU A 108 20.55 -26.29 -21.59
C GLU A 108 21.49 -26.72 -22.72
N GLN A 109 21.82 -25.80 -23.63
CA GLN A 109 22.73 -26.07 -24.74
C GLN A 109 24.21 -26.13 -24.31
N ASN A 110 24.62 -25.29 -23.36
CA ASN A 110 26.03 -25.10 -23.02
C ASN A 110 26.50 -25.88 -21.78
N ASN A 111 25.63 -26.31 -20.86
CA ASN A 111 26.07 -26.90 -19.61
C ASN A 111 25.05 -27.86 -18.96
N ARG A 112 25.17 -29.12 -19.22
CA ARG A 112 24.49 -30.18 -18.44
C ARG A 112 25.04 -30.37 -17.02
N PHE A 113 26.02 -29.60 -16.57
CA PHE A 113 26.76 -29.83 -15.32
C PHE A 113 26.93 -28.64 -14.38
N SER A 114 26.39 -27.46 -14.65
CA SER A 114 26.42 -26.34 -13.68
C SER A 114 25.05 -26.06 -13.07
N ILE A 115 25.09 -25.86 -11.77
CA ILE A 115 23.94 -25.66 -10.90
C ILE A 115 23.39 -24.25 -11.10
N ASN A 116 22.18 -24.16 -11.67
CA ASN A 116 21.34 -22.96 -11.80
C ASN A 116 21.88 -21.83 -12.72
N PRO A 117 21.20 -21.54 -13.85
CA PRO A 117 21.68 -20.59 -14.87
C PRO A 117 21.43 -19.12 -14.53
N LEU A 118 20.47 -18.80 -13.66
CA LEU A 118 20.27 -17.44 -13.18
C LEU A 118 21.18 -17.17 -11.97
N PRO A 119 21.64 -15.93 -11.78
CA PRO A 119 22.44 -15.58 -10.61
C PRO A 119 21.77 -16.13 -9.34
N GLN A 120 22.54 -16.80 -8.47
CA GLN A 120 22.02 -17.43 -7.24
C GLN A 120 21.39 -16.43 -6.25
N GLU A 121 21.40 -15.16 -6.56
CA GLU A 121 20.88 -14.07 -5.76
C GLU A 121 19.61 -13.51 -6.36
N SER A 122 18.46 -14.13 -6.03
CA SER A 122 17.12 -13.59 -6.25
C SER A 122 16.71 -13.34 -7.72
N THR A 123 15.68 -14.04 -8.17
CA THR A 123 15.14 -13.93 -9.53
C THR A 123 13.79 -13.22 -9.51
N TYR A 124 13.66 -12.16 -10.30
CA TYR A 124 12.43 -11.39 -10.45
C TYR A 124 11.97 -11.43 -11.89
N LEU A 125 10.73 -11.81 -12.10
CA LEU A 125 10.16 -11.93 -13.45
C LEU A 125 8.97 -11.02 -13.64
N MET A 126 8.91 -10.36 -14.80
CA MET A 126 7.73 -9.63 -15.25
C MET A 126 6.93 -10.51 -16.22
N ILE A 127 5.64 -10.62 -15.93
CA ILE A 127 4.63 -11.29 -16.77
C ILE A 127 3.73 -10.19 -17.32
N GLN A 128 3.59 -10.17 -18.65
CA GLN A 128 2.75 -9.20 -19.35
C GLN A 128 1.55 -9.88 -19.99
N ASP A 129 1.60 -10.10 -21.28
CA ASP A 129 0.49 -10.66 -22.05
C ASP A 129 0.80 -12.09 -22.56
N GLU A 130 1.71 -12.80 -21.89
CA GLU A 130 2.08 -14.16 -22.22
C GLU A 130 0.93 -15.15 -21.99
N THR A 131 0.92 -16.21 -22.78
CA THR A 131 -0.09 -17.27 -22.73
C THR A 131 0.19 -18.28 -21.61
N GLU A 132 -0.81 -19.10 -21.25
CA GLU A 132 -0.68 -20.16 -20.26
C GLU A 132 0.47 -21.16 -20.60
N ASN A 133 0.72 -21.42 -21.88
CA ASN A 133 1.84 -22.28 -22.30
C ASN A 133 3.20 -21.64 -21.98
N GLU A 134 3.25 -20.34 -22.01
CA GLU A 134 4.44 -19.58 -21.72
C GLU A 134 4.71 -19.47 -20.22
N TRP A 135 3.69 -19.44 -19.39
CA TRP A 135 3.84 -19.42 -17.93
C TRP A 135 4.49 -20.68 -17.36
N LYS A 136 4.50 -21.81 -18.10
CA LYS A 136 5.12 -23.07 -17.65
C LYS A 136 6.59 -22.95 -17.26
N ILE A 137 7.31 -21.97 -17.79
CA ILE A 137 8.71 -21.68 -17.39
C ILE A 137 8.83 -21.39 -15.90
N LEU A 138 7.78 -20.84 -15.26
CA LEU A 138 7.76 -20.53 -13.83
C LEU A 138 7.93 -21.77 -12.94
N GLU A 139 7.54 -22.95 -13.43
CA GLU A 139 7.71 -24.23 -12.73
C GLU A 139 9.22 -24.60 -12.64
N THR A 140 10.02 -24.15 -13.62
CA THR A 140 11.46 -24.39 -13.69
C THR A 140 12.27 -23.28 -13.03
N VAL A 141 11.97 -22.01 -13.35
CA VAL A 141 12.73 -20.85 -12.87
C VAL A 141 12.49 -20.59 -11.40
N LYS A 142 11.27 -20.80 -10.90
CA LYS A 142 10.85 -20.56 -9.51
C LYS A 142 11.29 -19.17 -9.00
N PRO A 143 10.79 -18.09 -9.60
CA PRO A 143 11.21 -16.75 -9.23
C PRO A 143 10.84 -16.43 -7.79
N ASP A 144 11.60 -15.52 -7.17
CA ASP A 144 11.35 -15.01 -5.82
C ASP A 144 10.17 -14.03 -5.79
N VAL A 145 9.98 -13.24 -6.86
CA VAL A 145 8.85 -12.33 -7.04
C VAL A 145 8.43 -12.30 -8.50
N ILE A 146 7.12 -12.24 -8.72
CA ILE A 146 6.51 -12.02 -10.03
C ILE A 146 5.90 -10.61 -10.06
N PHE A 147 6.21 -9.84 -11.10
CA PHE A 147 5.56 -8.58 -11.43
C PHE A 147 4.54 -8.85 -12.53
N LEU A 148 3.26 -8.80 -12.19
CA LEU A 148 2.16 -9.06 -13.11
C LEU A 148 1.72 -7.74 -13.75
N ALA A 149 2.01 -7.54 -15.03
CA ALA A 149 1.91 -6.28 -15.75
C ALA A 149 1.14 -6.39 -17.08
N PRO A 150 -0.06 -7.02 -17.14
CA PRO A 150 -0.80 -7.13 -18.38
C PRO A 150 -1.19 -5.76 -18.94
N THR A 151 -1.13 -5.63 -20.27
CA THR A 151 -1.42 -4.37 -20.95
C THR A 151 -2.89 -4.24 -21.34
N GLN A 152 -3.57 -5.38 -21.55
CA GLN A 152 -4.98 -5.46 -21.92
C GLN A 152 -5.73 -6.41 -20.99
N ASP A 153 -7.02 -6.18 -20.85
CA ASP A 153 -7.95 -7.07 -20.12
C ASP A 153 -7.43 -7.47 -18.72
N ARG A 154 -6.82 -6.50 -18.02
CA ARG A 154 -6.00 -6.69 -16.82
C ARG A 154 -6.65 -7.58 -15.77
N LEU A 155 -7.94 -7.38 -15.49
CA LEU A 155 -8.65 -8.15 -14.47
C LEU A 155 -8.81 -9.62 -14.88
N HIS A 156 -9.22 -9.85 -16.13
CA HIS A 156 -9.47 -11.21 -16.64
C HIS A 156 -8.17 -12.01 -16.77
N TYR A 157 -7.16 -11.36 -17.36
CA TYR A 157 -5.83 -11.95 -17.48
C TYR A 157 -5.24 -12.30 -16.10
N SER A 158 -5.29 -11.35 -15.15
CA SER A 158 -4.75 -11.58 -13.81
C SER A 158 -5.45 -12.70 -13.08
N ARG A 159 -6.80 -12.78 -13.12
CA ARG A 159 -7.55 -13.88 -12.52
C ARG A 159 -7.19 -15.23 -13.14
N SER A 160 -7.02 -15.29 -14.46
CA SER A 160 -6.59 -16.49 -15.17
C SER A 160 -5.19 -16.92 -14.73
N PHE A 161 -4.25 -15.97 -14.63
CA PHE A 161 -2.89 -16.22 -14.16
C PHE A 161 -2.86 -16.73 -12.70
N PHE A 162 -3.59 -16.10 -11.79
CA PHE A 162 -3.68 -16.56 -10.40
C PHE A 162 -4.33 -17.95 -10.27
N ASN A 163 -5.35 -18.24 -11.06
CA ASN A 163 -5.96 -19.57 -11.11
C ASN A 163 -4.95 -20.62 -11.58
N TRP A 164 -4.13 -20.30 -12.58
CA TRP A 164 -3.05 -21.17 -13.03
C TRP A 164 -1.99 -21.39 -11.94
N LEU A 165 -1.52 -20.33 -11.26
CA LEU A 165 -0.59 -20.45 -10.14
C LEU A 165 -1.15 -21.35 -9.03
N HIS A 166 -2.43 -21.19 -8.69
CA HIS A 166 -3.11 -22.01 -7.69
C HIS A 166 -3.13 -23.49 -8.11
N LYS A 167 -3.51 -23.79 -9.36
CA LYS A 167 -3.50 -25.16 -9.89
C LYS A 167 -2.11 -25.81 -9.88
N LYS A 168 -1.06 -25.01 -10.01
CA LYS A 168 0.34 -25.46 -10.00
C LYS A 168 0.95 -25.48 -8.59
N GLY A 169 0.27 -25.01 -7.57
CA GLY A 169 0.78 -24.91 -6.21
C GLY A 169 1.92 -23.91 -6.06
N ILE A 170 1.99 -22.90 -6.94
CA ILE A 170 3.04 -21.87 -6.91
C ILE A 170 2.63 -20.78 -5.92
N THR A 171 3.45 -20.57 -4.89
CA THR A 171 3.21 -19.63 -3.80
C THR A 171 4.12 -18.37 -3.85
N THR A 172 4.80 -18.16 -4.98
CA THR A 172 5.61 -16.96 -5.24
C THR A 172 4.78 -15.69 -5.09
N PRO A 173 5.30 -14.64 -4.42
CA PRO A 173 4.64 -13.33 -4.33
C PRO A 173 4.40 -12.72 -5.72
N VAL A 174 3.21 -12.16 -5.90
CA VAL A 174 2.82 -11.48 -7.14
C VAL A 174 2.48 -10.03 -6.88
N ILE A 175 3.22 -9.13 -7.48
CA ILE A 175 3.01 -7.68 -7.42
C ILE A 175 2.17 -7.25 -8.62
N LEU A 176 1.04 -6.61 -8.37
CA LEU A 176 0.21 -6.01 -9.42
C LEU A 176 0.92 -4.75 -9.95
N SER A 177 1.42 -4.85 -11.18
CA SER A 177 2.27 -3.82 -11.79
C SER A 177 1.56 -3.19 -12.99
N PHE A 178 0.68 -2.21 -12.75
CA PHE A 178 -0.17 -1.65 -13.79
C PHE A 178 0.27 -0.24 -14.19
N THR A 179 0.33 0.00 -15.50
CA THR A 179 0.69 1.30 -16.08
C THR A 179 -0.55 2.05 -16.52
N TYR A 180 -0.65 3.31 -16.14
CA TYR A 180 -1.77 4.20 -16.46
C TYR A 180 -1.26 5.45 -17.18
N LEU A 181 -1.85 5.74 -18.36
CA LEU A 181 -1.57 6.93 -19.17
C LEU A 181 -2.84 7.77 -19.27
N VAL A 182 -3.40 8.15 -18.12
CA VAL A 182 -4.68 8.83 -17.98
C VAL A 182 -4.55 10.00 -16.99
N PRO A 183 -5.47 10.98 -17.00
CA PRO A 183 -5.49 12.05 -16.01
C PRO A 183 -5.62 11.53 -14.58
N LYS A 184 -5.22 12.36 -13.63
CA LYS A 184 -5.12 12.01 -12.21
C LYS A 184 -6.42 11.47 -11.60
N GLU A 185 -7.55 12.06 -11.95
CA GLU A 185 -8.87 11.63 -11.46
C GLU A 185 -9.21 10.24 -11.97
N ASP A 186 -8.97 9.98 -13.26
CA ASP A 186 -9.20 8.67 -13.89
C ASP A 186 -8.22 7.62 -13.35
N LEU A 187 -6.96 8.01 -13.07
CA LEU A 187 -5.97 7.15 -12.44
C LEU A 187 -6.46 6.62 -11.10
N ILE A 188 -7.00 7.50 -10.24
CA ILE A 188 -7.54 7.09 -8.93
C ILE A 188 -8.62 6.03 -9.12
N ILE A 189 -9.58 6.28 -10.01
CA ILE A 189 -10.73 5.41 -10.25
C ILE A 189 -10.27 4.07 -10.85
N GLN A 190 -9.46 4.10 -11.90
CA GLN A 190 -9.02 2.90 -12.61
C GLN A 190 -8.12 2.03 -11.72
N ALA A 191 -7.13 2.62 -11.06
CA ALA A 191 -6.23 1.87 -10.19
C ALA A 191 -6.98 1.28 -8.99
N ALA A 192 -7.94 2.02 -8.39
CA ALA A 192 -8.76 1.51 -7.31
C ALA A 192 -9.68 0.37 -7.78
N ALA A 193 -10.28 0.47 -8.97
CA ALA A 193 -11.14 -0.57 -9.53
C ALA A 193 -10.34 -1.83 -9.90
N GLU A 194 -9.24 -1.69 -10.62
CA GLU A 194 -8.46 -2.83 -11.12
C GLU A 194 -7.65 -3.53 -10.02
N CYS A 195 -6.81 -2.79 -9.28
CA CYS A 195 -6.05 -3.38 -8.17
C CYS A 195 -6.98 -3.78 -7.02
N GLY A 196 -7.94 -2.92 -6.67
CA GLY A 196 -8.87 -3.17 -5.56
C GLY A 196 -9.73 -4.42 -5.79
N ALA A 197 -10.25 -4.65 -6.99
CA ALA A 197 -11.02 -5.86 -7.31
C ALA A 197 -10.19 -7.13 -7.09
N LEU A 198 -8.96 -7.17 -7.61
CA LEU A 198 -8.06 -8.33 -7.43
C LEU A 198 -7.72 -8.55 -5.95
N LEU A 199 -7.38 -7.50 -5.23
CA LEU A 199 -7.05 -7.58 -3.80
C LEU A 199 -8.24 -8.01 -2.94
N CYS A 200 -9.47 -7.59 -3.29
CA CYS A 200 -10.70 -8.05 -2.64
C CYS A 200 -11.04 -9.51 -2.96
N ASP A 201 -10.59 -10.02 -4.11
CA ASP A 201 -10.64 -11.45 -4.44
C ASP A 201 -9.55 -12.28 -3.72
N GLY A 202 -8.70 -11.65 -2.91
CA GLY A 202 -7.55 -12.29 -2.25
C GLY A 202 -6.33 -12.49 -3.16
N LEU A 203 -6.30 -11.83 -4.33
CA LEU A 203 -5.29 -11.96 -5.37
C LEU A 203 -4.34 -10.76 -5.37
N GLY A 204 -3.03 -11.03 -5.41
CA GLY A 204 -1.97 -10.01 -5.36
C GLY A 204 -1.41 -9.78 -3.96
N ASP A 205 -0.10 -9.59 -3.92
CA ASP A 205 0.70 -9.49 -2.68
C ASP A 205 1.37 -8.11 -2.56
N GLY A 206 1.07 -7.21 -3.47
CA GLY A 206 1.53 -5.83 -3.48
C GLY A 206 1.11 -5.08 -4.74
N ILE A 207 1.41 -3.79 -4.75
CA ILE A 207 1.02 -2.86 -5.82
C ILE A 207 2.24 -2.07 -6.29
N TRP A 208 2.38 -1.97 -7.61
CA TRP A 208 3.26 -1.03 -8.30
C TRP A 208 2.46 -0.28 -9.36
N ILE A 209 1.91 0.87 -8.99
CA ILE A 209 1.23 1.77 -9.92
C ILE A 209 2.28 2.58 -10.67
N GLN A 210 2.21 2.55 -12.00
CA GLN A 210 3.08 3.29 -12.88
C GLN A 210 2.25 4.38 -13.61
N ALA A 211 2.54 5.64 -13.31
CA ALA A 211 1.89 6.79 -13.93
C ALA A 211 2.85 7.99 -13.98
N GLN A 212 2.48 9.04 -14.73
CA GLN A 212 3.23 10.30 -14.82
C GLN A 212 2.77 11.26 -13.71
N GLU A 213 2.85 10.80 -12.44
CA GLU A 213 2.42 11.54 -11.26
C GLU A 213 3.54 11.55 -10.22
N ASP A 214 3.43 12.45 -9.27
CA ASP A 214 4.36 12.55 -8.12
C ASP A 214 4.42 11.24 -7.33
N ILE A 215 5.62 10.82 -6.94
CA ILE A 215 5.83 9.53 -6.24
C ILE A 215 5.15 9.49 -4.87
N ASN A 216 5.03 10.62 -4.16
CA ASN A 216 4.30 10.70 -2.90
C ASN A 216 2.79 10.49 -3.12
N PHE A 217 2.24 11.05 -4.22
CA PHE A 217 0.85 10.80 -4.59
C PHE A 217 0.62 9.31 -4.91
N ILE A 218 1.47 8.70 -5.75
CA ILE A 218 1.38 7.26 -6.11
C ILE A 218 1.49 6.39 -4.85
N ARG A 219 2.41 6.70 -3.94
CA ARG A 219 2.52 6.00 -2.66
C ARG A 219 1.22 6.07 -1.86
N ASN A 220 0.67 7.27 -1.69
CA ASN A 220 -0.55 7.49 -0.92
C ASN A 220 -1.77 6.78 -1.55
N LEU A 221 -1.86 6.76 -2.88
CA LEU A 221 -2.88 6.03 -3.62
C LEU A 221 -2.74 4.52 -3.38
N SER A 222 -1.54 3.96 -3.51
CA SER A 222 -1.26 2.54 -3.28
C SER A 222 -1.64 2.09 -1.87
N PHE A 223 -1.23 2.85 -0.84
CA PHE A 223 -1.65 2.56 0.54
C PHE A 223 -3.16 2.70 0.75
N SER A 224 -3.80 3.66 0.09
CA SER A 224 -5.26 3.83 0.18
C SER A 224 -6.01 2.65 -0.42
N ILE A 225 -5.54 2.10 -1.55
CA ILE A 225 -6.11 0.91 -2.18
C ILE A 225 -5.92 -0.32 -1.28
N LEU A 226 -4.71 -0.54 -0.74
CA LEU A 226 -4.44 -1.64 0.20
C LEU A 226 -5.33 -1.54 1.45
N GLN A 227 -5.52 -0.35 2.01
CA GLN A 227 -6.37 -0.14 3.17
C GLN A 227 -7.85 -0.37 2.85
N ALA A 228 -8.33 0.11 1.71
CA ALA A 228 -9.71 -0.12 1.25
C ALA A 228 -9.99 -1.61 1.01
N ALA A 229 -9.02 -2.35 0.50
CA ALA A 229 -9.07 -3.82 0.35
C ALA A 229 -8.83 -4.59 1.67
N ARG A 230 -8.80 -3.90 2.82
CA ARG A 230 -8.56 -4.49 4.16
C ARG A 230 -7.27 -5.30 4.26
N MET A 231 -6.24 -4.92 3.50
CA MET A 231 -4.92 -5.55 3.55
C MET A 231 -4.03 -4.87 4.58
N ARG A 232 -3.56 -3.68 4.29
CA ARG A 232 -2.59 -2.96 5.12
C ARG A 232 -3.14 -1.60 5.53
N THR A 233 -3.23 -1.34 6.81
CA THR A 233 -3.64 -0.06 7.38
C THR A 233 -2.45 0.84 7.62
N SER A 234 -2.45 2.02 7.04
CA SER A 234 -1.38 3.02 7.18
C SER A 234 -1.83 4.32 7.85
N LYS A 235 -3.14 4.53 7.98
CA LYS A 235 -3.77 5.72 8.56
C LYS A 235 -5.07 5.34 9.27
N THR A 236 -5.68 6.32 9.95
CA THR A 236 -6.99 6.15 10.60
C THR A 236 -8.07 5.82 9.56
N ASP A 237 -8.92 4.87 9.88
CA ASP A 237 -10.14 4.58 9.13
C ASP A 237 -11.34 5.30 9.75
N PHE A 238 -12.15 5.95 8.91
CA PHE A 238 -13.30 6.73 9.38
C PHE A 238 -14.60 6.17 8.82
N ILE A 239 -15.52 5.88 9.74
CA ILE A 239 -16.86 5.42 9.43
C ILE A 239 -17.83 6.56 9.76
N SER A 240 -18.54 7.08 8.76
CA SER A 240 -19.53 8.15 8.97
C SER A 240 -20.89 7.71 8.45
N CYS A 241 -21.96 8.05 9.18
CA CYS A 241 -23.30 7.82 8.68
C CYS A 241 -23.61 8.78 7.51
N PRO A 242 -24.57 8.44 6.62
CA PRO A 242 -24.88 9.24 5.44
C PRO A 242 -25.64 10.55 5.75
N SER A 243 -25.88 10.86 7.03
CA SER A 243 -26.74 11.94 7.52
C SER A 243 -28.23 11.73 7.20
N CYS A 244 -29.08 12.15 8.09
CA CYS A 244 -30.53 12.10 7.91
C CYS A 244 -31.19 13.18 8.79
N GLY A 245 -32.52 13.30 8.75
CA GLY A 245 -33.29 14.28 9.57
C GLY A 245 -33.15 14.13 11.09
N ARG A 246 -32.48 13.10 11.58
CA ARG A 246 -32.16 12.87 13.01
C ARG A 246 -30.75 13.27 13.40
N THR A 247 -29.94 13.72 12.45
CA THR A 247 -28.57 14.17 12.70
C THR A 247 -28.60 15.43 13.58
N LEU A 248 -27.82 15.43 14.67
CA LEU A 248 -27.90 16.46 15.72
C LEU A 248 -26.82 17.56 15.56
N PHE A 249 -25.96 17.44 14.58
CA PHE A 249 -24.87 18.38 14.28
C PHE A 249 -24.48 18.35 12.80
N ASP A 250 -23.71 19.31 12.34
CA ASP A 250 -23.12 19.27 10.98
C ASP A 250 -22.08 18.15 10.89
N LEU A 251 -22.47 17.04 10.26
CA LEU A 251 -21.65 15.83 10.16
C LEU A 251 -20.39 16.07 9.34
N GLN A 252 -20.45 16.94 8.31
CA GLN A 252 -19.30 17.21 7.44
C GLN A 252 -18.26 18.03 8.20
N GLU A 253 -18.67 19.07 8.90
CA GLU A 253 -17.79 19.91 9.71
C GLU A 253 -17.11 19.10 10.83
N VAL A 254 -17.90 18.33 11.58
CA VAL A 254 -17.38 17.47 12.66
C VAL A 254 -16.41 16.42 12.11
N SER A 255 -16.77 15.75 11.01
CA SER A 255 -15.89 14.78 10.37
C SER A 255 -14.57 15.40 9.95
N LYS A 256 -14.59 16.59 9.35
CA LYS A 256 -13.37 17.32 8.97
C LYS A 256 -12.51 17.64 10.20
N ARG A 257 -13.11 18.12 11.26
CA ARG A 257 -12.43 18.52 12.50
C ARG A 257 -11.78 17.32 13.20
N ILE A 258 -12.50 16.20 13.33
CA ILE A 258 -11.98 14.96 13.91
C ILE A 258 -10.86 14.38 13.04
N ARG A 259 -11.04 14.35 11.70
CA ARG A 259 -10.01 13.88 10.76
C ARG A 259 -8.72 14.68 10.87
N LEU A 260 -8.77 16.00 10.97
CA LEU A 260 -7.59 16.84 11.14
C LEU A 260 -6.78 16.48 12.38
N ARG A 261 -7.44 16.03 13.44
CA ARG A 261 -6.78 15.69 14.72
C ARG A 261 -6.30 14.24 14.81
N THR A 262 -6.90 13.34 14.06
CA THR A 262 -6.74 11.89 14.29
C THR A 262 -6.35 11.07 13.06
N SER A 263 -6.20 11.67 11.88
CA SER A 263 -5.91 10.95 10.62
C SER A 263 -4.56 10.22 10.61
N HIS A 264 -3.66 10.58 11.52
CA HIS A 264 -2.31 10.02 11.64
C HIS A 264 -2.23 8.74 12.50
N LEU A 265 -3.36 8.20 12.98
CA LEU A 265 -3.40 7.02 13.86
C LEU A 265 -3.55 5.72 13.06
N PRO A 266 -2.47 4.97 12.77
CA PRO A 266 -2.56 3.80 11.91
C PRO A 266 -3.39 2.69 12.56
N GLY A 267 -4.31 2.10 11.79
CA GLY A 267 -5.12 0.98 12.24
C GLY A 267 -6.17 1.32 13.31
N VAL A 268 -6.39 2.60 13.61
CA VAL A 268 -7.50 3.06 14.45
C VAL A 268 -8.73 3.31 13.58
N LYS A 269 -9.87 2.78 13.97
CA LYS A 269 -11.16 3.00 13.31
C LYS A 269 -12.03 3.93 14.17
N ILE A 270 -12.38 5.09 13.63
CA ILE A 270 -13.21 6.09 14.34
C ILE A 270 -14.55 6.23 13.60
N ALA A 271 -15.65 5.98 14.32
CA ALA A 271 -16.98 6.21 13.82
C ALA A 271 -17.48 7.61 14.23
N ILE A 272 -18.10 8.32 13.28
CA ILE A 272 -18.73 9.63 13.51
C ILE A 272 -20.21 9.49 13.10
N MET A 273 -21.09 9.40 14.10
CA MET A 273 -22.51 9.11 13.93
C MET A 273 -23.36 10.30 14.37
N GLY A 274 -24.20 10.78 13.48
CA GLY A 274 -25.02 11.95 13.70
C GLY A 274 -26.12 11.77 14.75
N CYS A 275 -26.51 10.53 15.10
CA CYS A 275 -27.51 10.24 16.13
C CYS A 275 -27.34 8.84 16.73
N ILE A 276 -27.88 8.65 17.94
CA ILE A 276 -27.82 7.39 18.68
C ILE A 276 -28.70 6.28 18.06
N VAL A 277 -29.68 6.61 17.20
CA VAL A 277 -30.67 5.63 16.75
C VAL A 277 -30.10 4.49 15.95
N ASN A 278 -29.29 4.81 14.94
CA ASN A 278 -28.61 3.81 14.08
C ASN A 278 -27.10 3.72 14.37
N GLY A 279 -26.55 4.77 15.01
CA GLY A 279 -25.11 4.90 15.24
C GLY A 279 -24.45 3.65 15.82
N PRO A 280 -24.92 3.11 16.96
CA PRO A 280 -24.33 1.93 17.58
C PRO A 280 -24.30 0.68 16.68
N GLY A 281 -25.29 0.53 15.78
CA GLY A 281 -25.32 -0.57 14.80
C GLY A 281 -24.36 -0.35 13.63
N GLU A 282 -24.32 0.86 13.09
CA GLU A 282 -23.50 1.22 11.92
C GLU A 282 -21.99 1.32 12.26
N MET A 283 -21.65 1.52 13.54
CA MET A 283 -20.26 1.59 14.00
C MET A 283 -19.74 0.30 14.61
N ALA A 284 -20.37 -0.83 14.37
CA ALA A 284 -20.05 -2.11 15.02
C ALA A 284 -18.59 -2.55 14.92
N ASP A 285 -17.89 -2.12 13.88
CA ASP A 285 -16.48 -2.42 13.61
C ASP A 285 -15.53 -1.29 14.02
N ALA A 286 -16.01 -0.20 14.61
CA ALA A 286 -15.18 0.91 15.05
C ALA A 286 -14.50 0.62 16.39
N ASP A 287 -13.25 1.11 16.54
CA ASP A 287 -12.55 1.10 17.83
C ASP A 287 -13.16 2.17 18.77
N PHE A 288 -13.43 3.36 18.20
CA PHE A 288 -13.99 4.50 18.93
C PHE A 288 -15.19 5.09 18.19
N GLY A 289 -16.19 5.53 18.93
CA GLY A 289 -17.40 6.17 18.38
C GLY A 289 -17.62 7.56 18.96
N TYR A 290 -17.93 8.51 18.08
CA TYR A 290 -18.38 9.86 18.37
C TYR A 290 -19.85 9.96 17.90
N VAL A 291 -20.81 9.96 18.83
CA VAL A 291 -22.22 9.75 18.53
C VAL A 291 -23.08 10.88 19.10
N GLY A 292 -23.88 11.54 18.26
CA GLY A 292 -24.85 12.52 18.71
C GLY A 292 -25.93 11.88 19.58
N SER A 293 -26.05 12.30 20.85
CA SER A 293 -27.03 11.76 21.80
C SER A 293 -28.25 12.67 21.99
N LYS A 294 -28.01 13.97 22.17
CA LYS A 294 -29.02 15.03 22.32
C LYS A 294 -28.53 16.30 21.61
N PRO A 295 -29.40 17.31 21.39
CA PRO A 295 -28.95 18.59 20.88
C PRO A 295 -27.80 19.17 21.71
N GLY A 296 -26.64 19.40 21.07
CA GLY A 296 -25.44 19.92 21.71
C GLY A 296 -24.63 18.92 22.57
N MET A 297 -25.02 17.63 22.58
CA MET A 297 -24.39 16.61 23.41
C MET A 297 -23.94 15.41 22.57
N ILE A 298 -22.80 14.86 22.96
CA ILE A 298 -22.14 13.72 22.32
C ILE A 298 -21.92 12.62 23.35
N ASP A 299 -22.15 11.39 22.94
CA ASP A 299 -21.71 10.19 23.67
C ASP A 299 -20.50 9.56 22.99
N LEU A 300 -19.50 9.14 23.79
CA LEU A 300 -18.31 8.45 23.31
C LEU A 300 -18.38 6.95 23.59
N TYR A 301 -17.95 6.19 22.62
CA TYR A 301 -17.97 4.73 22.63
C TYR A 301 -16.56 4.15 22.45
N VAL A 302 -16.36 2.97 23.06
CA VAL A 302 -15.23 2.06 22.78
C VAL A 302 -15.84 0.76 22.25
N GLY A 303 -15.58 0.44 21.00
CA GLY A 303 -16.33 -0.61 20.33
C GLY A 303 -17.83 -0.33 20.36
N LYS A 304 -18.59 -1.24 20.99
CA LYS A 304 -20.06 -1.12 21.14
C LYS A 304 -20.51 -0.53 22.49
N GLU A 305 -19.58 -0.28 23.39
CA GLU A 305 -19.88 0.17 24.76
C GLU A 305 -19.81 1.70 24.86
N CYS A 306 -20.89 2.30 25.35
CA CYS A 306 -20.91 3.73 25.66
C CYS A 306 -20.16 3.99 26.97
N VAL A 307 -19.01 4.64 26.89
CA VAL A 307 -18.10 4.86 28.03
C VAL A 307 -18.20 6.25 28.63
N GLU A 308 -18.63 7.24 27.87
CA GLU A 308 -18.88 8.60 28.35
C GLU A 308 -20.17 9.16 27.72
N LYS A 309 -21.01 9.77 28.52
CA LYS A 309 -22.33 10.30 28.12
C LYS A 309 -22.45 11.79 28.33
N ASP A 310 -23.32 12.41 27.53
CA ASP A 310 -23.76 13.78 27.70
C ASP A 310 -22.56 14.79 27.75
N ILE A 311 -21.55 14.57 26.92
CA ILE A 311 -20.40 15.46 26.79
C ILE A 311 -20.82 16.64 25.92
N THR A 312 -20.50 17.86 26.33
CA THR A 312 -20.81 19.04 25.51
C THR A 312 -20.02 19.04 24.22
N PHE A 313 -20.59 19.60 23.16
CA PHE A 313 -20.00 19.62 21.83
C PHE A 313 -18.61 20.25 21.80
N GLU A 314 -18.36 21.27 22.65
CA GLU A 314 -17.08 21.96 22.77
C GLU A 314 -15.97 21.07 23.36
N GLN A 315 -16.33 20.12 24.22
CA GLN A 315 -15.38 19.23 24.90
C GLN A 315 -15.20 17.89 24.20
N ALA A 316 -16.15 17.51 23.33
CA ALA A 316 -16.24 16.15 22.79
C ALA A 316 -15.00 15.73 21.99
N ASP A 317 -14.39 16.64 21.23
CA ASP A 317 -13.20 16.33 20.44
C ASP A 317 -11.99 16.06 21.34
N ASP A 318 -11.80 16.86 22.40
CA ASP A 318 -10.70 16.67 23.36
C ASP A 318 -10.90 15.36 24.13
N ARG A 319 -12.13 15.08 24.55
CA ARG A 319 -12.46 13.83 25.24
C ARG A 319 -12.25 12.60 24.36
N LEU A 320 -12.56 12.68 23.05
CA LEU A 320 -12.24 11.61 22.10
C LEU A 320 -10.73 11.36 22.03
N VAL A 321 -9.91 12.40 21.94
CA VAL A 321 -8.44 12.27 21.92
C VAL A 321 -7.93 11.67 23.23
N GLU A 322 -8.42 12.12 24.38
CA GLU A 322 -8.08 11.53 25.68
C GLU A 322 -8.47 10.06 25.77
N LEU A 323 -9.65 9.69 25.26
CA LEU A 323 -10.12 8.33 25.23
C LEU A 323 -9.18 7.43 24.40
N ILE A 324 -8.77 7.90 23.21
CA ILE A 324 -7.82 7.18 22.34
C ILE A 324 -6.47 7.02 23.04
N LYS A 325 -5.97 8.08 23.74
CA LYS A 325 -4.74 8.02 24.54
C LYS A 325 -4.84 7.01 25.68
N LYS A 326 -5.93 7.02 26.41
CA LYS A 326 -6.20 6.10 27.53
C LYS A 326 -6.16 4.62 27.10
N HIS A 327 -6.56 4.34 25.86
CA HIS A 327 -6.53 2.99 25.31
C HIS A 327 -5.20 2.64 24.62
N GLY A 328 -4.17 3.49 24.72
CA GLY A 328 -2.84 3.23 24.16
C GLY A 328 -2.80 3.20 22.62
N ARG A 329 -3.80 3.81 21.96
CA ARG A 329 -3.93 3.84 20.50
C ARG A 329 -3.48 5.18 19.90
N TRP A 330 -3.01 6.10 20.72
CA TRP A 330 -2.51 7.39 20.29
C TRP A 330 -1.04 7.31 19.89
N VAL A 331 -0.73 7.90 18.76
CA VAL A 331 0.63 8.20 18.31
C VAL A 331 0.72 9.71 18.20
N GLU A 332 1.79 10.34 18.70
CA GLU A 332 1.92 11.80 18.56
C GLU A 332 2.05 12.18 17.08
N PRO A 333 1.32 13.22 16.63
CA PRO A 333 1.43 13.68 15.26
C PRO A 333 2.85 14.19 15.01
N GLU A 334 3.39 13.87 13.85
CA GLU A 334 4.67 14.41 13.44
C GLU A 334 4.54 15.94 13.26
N VAL A 335 5.45 16.68 13.86
CA VAL A 335 5.53 18.14 13.67
C VAL A 335 6.00 18.40 12.25
N THR A 336 5.08 18.46 11.29
CA THR A 336 5.37 19.03 9.99
C THR A 336 5.48 20.52 10.16
N ASN A 337 6.69 21.07 10.02
CA ASN A 337 6.90 22.52 9.79
C ASN A 337 6.40 22.88 8.38
N GLU A 338 5.15 22.61 8.09
CA GLU A 338 4.47 23.18 6.94
C GLU A 338 3.80 24.47 7.41
N ILE A 339 4.44 25.58 7.05
CA ILE A 339 3.81 26.87 7.00
C ILE A 339 2.57 26.70 6.14
N SER A 340 1.40 26.78 6.76
CA SER A 340 0.11 26.79 6.09
C SER A 340 0.08 27.96 5.12
N VAL A 341 0.33 27.68 3.84
CA VAL A 341 -0.11 28.59 2.77
C VAL A 341 -1.58 28.26 2.57
N GLY A 342 -2.42 29.16 3.10
CA GLY A 342 -3.86 29.05 2.91
C GLY A 342 -4.22 29.18 1.42
N ILE A 343 -5.11 28.34 0.99
CA ILE A 343 -6.21 28.63 0.06
C ILE A 343 -7.40 27.76 0.46
#